data_7508f3a18a2dd71967adf43b441401df
#
_entry.id   7508f3a18a2dd71967adf43b441401df
#
_cell.length_a   1.000
_cell.length_b   1.000
_cell.length_c   1.000
_cell.angle_alpha   90.00
_cell.angle_beta   90.00
_cell.angle_gamma   90.00
#
_symmetry.space_group_name_H-M   'P 1'
#
loop_
_entity.id
_entity.type
_entity.pdbx_description
1 polymer ?
#
loop_
_entity_poly.entity_id
_entity_poly.type
_entity_poly.pdbx_seq_one_letter_code
_entity_poly.pdbx_strand_id
1 'polypeptide(L)'
;MNKRSFTRFSILLLAITIINFSFIPVKEVKWTAIGDSITYLNNHLDETGNRTKKGYLDMVKERLPNINYINQGHNGWTTVGIAKAIDKLGIEESELYSIFLGTNDWWAGIPVGSINDYINDTGTATSCGAYRKIVNKIRSINPKAKIVLITPMQRNDFVYIANANNNAYGSYKEKNGQTLESFANAITAIGKYENFVVVDLYHNKKLKLEKLVKFKRLKNPSSGNYQNYSYPESSTIPFDPKRDDYPYPIDAMRMTYDGLHPSDKGNKVIAESLVRVFKKILDGK
;
A
#
# COMPACT_ATOMS: atom_id res chain seq x y z
N MET A 1 17.98 -14.68 -93.08
CA MET A 1 18.60 -13.64 -92.22
C MET A 1 17.84 -13.65 -90.88
N ASN A 2 18.47 -14.33 -89.89
CA ASN A 2 17.84 -14.49 -88.57
C ASN A 2 18.28 -13.41 -87.59
N LYS A 3 17.36 -12.65 -87.07
CA LYS A 3 17.59 -11.74 -85.91
C LYS A 3 17.34 -12.50 -84.64
N ARG A 4 18.41 -12.76 -83.87
CA ARG A 4 18.32 -13.31 -82.53
C ARG A 4 17.99 -12.19 -81.57
N SER A 5 16.84 -12.29 -80.90
CA SER A 5 16.39 -11.45 -79.74
C SER A 5 17.13 -11.88 -78.48
N PHE A 6 17.91 -11.00 -77.91
CA PHE A 6 18.54 -11.19 -76.57
C PHE A 6 17.58 -10.72 -75.50
N THR A 7 16.93 -11.65 -74.80
CA THR A 7 16.11 -11.34 -73.63
C THR A 7 17.05 -11.18 -72.42
N ARG A 8 17.17 -9.97 -71.93
CA ARG A 8 17.89 -9.68 -70.67
C ARG A 8 17.01 -10.06 -69.48
N PHE A 9 17.44 -11.11 -68.77
CA PHE A 9 16.88 -11.48 -67.46
C PHE A 9 17.47 -10.53 -66.40
N SER A 10 16.67 -9.58 -65.91
CA SER A 10 17.03 -8.76 -64.75
C SER A 10 16.71 -9.56 -63.50
N ILE A 11 17.74 -10.07 -62.82
CA ILE A 11 17.60 -10.69 -61.49
C ILE A 11 17.45 -9.55 -60.48
N LEU A 12 16.24 -9.35 -59.98
CA LEU A 12 15.96 -8.42 -58.87
C LEU A 12 16.37 -9.12 -57.57
N LEU A 13 17.54 -8.77 -57.04
CA LEU A 13 18.01 -9.23 -55.74
C LEU A 13 17.22 -8.50 -54.66
N LEU A 14 16.17 -9.13 -54.10
CA LEU A 14 15.43 -8.63 -52.97
C LEU A 14 16.26 -8.86 -51.70
N ALA A 15 16.99 -7.84 -51.25
CA ALA A 15 17.71 -7.88 -49.98
C ALA A 15 16.69 -7.83 -48.86
N ILE A 16 16.33 -8.98 -48.28
CA ILE A 16 15.54 -9.07 -47.05
C ILE A 16 16.46 -8.67 -45.90
N THR A 17 16.41 -7.42 -45.46
CA THR A 17 17.02 -6.98 -44.21
C THR A 17 16.21 -7.59 -43.04
N ILE A 18 16.70 -8.72 -42.53
CA ILE A 18 16.21 -9.27 -41.27
C ILE A 18 16.65 -8.31 -40.16
N ILE A 19 15.73 -7.44 -39.77
CA ILE A 19 15.91 -6.63 -38.56
C ILE A 19 15.84 -7.63 -37.39
N ASN A 20 16.98 -8.06 -36.90
CA ASN A 20 17.10 -8.79 -35.65
C ASN A 20 16.69 -7.81 -34.52
N PHE A 21 15.44 -7.81 -34.17
CA PHE A 21 15.02 -7.26 -32.86
C PHE A 21 15.63 -8.16 -31.78
N SER A 22 16.83 -7.81 -31.35
CA SER A 22 17.38 -8.39 -30.13
C SER A 22 16.42 -8.03 -29.00
N PHE A 23 15.55 -8.95 -28.61
CA PHE A 23 14.80 -8.87 -27.37
C PHE A 23 15.82 -8.87 -26.23
N ILE A 24 16.22 -7.69 -25.78
CA ILE A 24 16.95 -7.59 -24.51
C ILE A 24 15.94 -8.06 -23.47
N PRO A 25 16.16 -9.21 -22.80
CA PRO A 25 15.23 -9.68 -21.78
C PRO A 25 15.13 -8.61 -20.70
N VAL A 26 13.93 -8.09 -20.49
CA VAL A 26 13.69 -7.12 -19.42
C VAL A 26 14.00 -7.84 -18.11
N LYS A 27 14.98 -7.34 -17.36
CA LYS A 27 15.40 -7.94 -16.09
C LYS A 27 14.20 -8.02 -15.15
N GLU A 28 13.88 -9.22 -14.68
CA GLU A 28 12.90 -9.41 -13.62
C GLU A 28 13.41 -8.81 -12.31
N VAL A 29 12.53 -8.20 -11.55
CA VAL A 29 12.80 -7.57 -10.27
C VAL A 29 11.89 -8.19 -9.23
N LYS A 30 12.48 -8.78 -8.20
CA LYS A 30 11.75 -9.29 -7.04
C LYS A 30 11.45 -8.14 -6.09
N TRP A 31 10.18 -7.99 -5.72
CA TRP A 31 9.69 -6.97 -4.78
C TRP A 31 9.04 -7.63 -3.57
N THR A 32 9.60 -7.47 -2.38
CA THR A 32 8.98 -7.88 -1.12
C THR A 32 8.20 -6.72 -0.52
N ALA A 33 6.88 -6.89 -0.39
CA ALA A 33 5.96 -5.92 0.20
C ALA A 33 5.67 -6.28 1.65
N ILE A 34 6.34 -5.62 2.59
CA ILE A 34 6.13 -5.78 4.03
C ILE A 34 5.02 -4.83 4.46
N GLY A 35 4.00 -5.33 5.18
CA GLY A 35 2.88 -4.49 5.59
C GLY A 35 1.94 -5.14 6.59
N ASP A 36 0.86 -4.42 6.85
CA ASP A 36 -0.25 -4.86 7.70
C ASP A 36 -1.40 -5.48 6.88
N SER A 37 -2.66 -5.36 7.37
CA SER A 37 -3.85 -5.87 6.68
C SER A 37 -4.04 -5.29 5.28
N ILE A 38 -3.64 -4.04 5.03
CA ILE A 38 -3.79 -3.42 3.71
C ILE A 38 -2.94 -4.16 2.66
N THR A 39 -1.77 -4.66 3.06
CA THR A 39 -0.91 -5.49 2.22
C THR A 39 -1.38 -6.95 2.19
N TYR A 40 -1.70 -7.53 3.35
CA TYR A 40 -2.19 -8.91 3.49
C TYR A 40 -3.38 -9.21 2.60
N LEU A 41 -4.38 -8.34 2.59
CA LEU A 41 -5.64 -8.53 1.87
C LEU A 41 -5.49 -8.58 0.34
N ASN A 42 -4.32 -8.25 -0.23
CA ASN A 42 -4.12 -8.40 -1.69
C ASN A 42 -4.22 -9.88 -2.15
N ASN A 43 -3.84 -10.83 -1.29
CA ASN A 43 -3.96 -12.26 -1.58
C ASN A 43 -5.14 -12.93 -0.84
N HIS A 44 -5.95 -12.13 -0.12
CA HIS A 44 -7.08 -12.57 0.71
C HIS A 44 -8.35 -11.74 0.41
N LEU A 45 -8.67 -11.60 -0.88
CA LEU A 45 -9.80 -10.77 -1.33
C LEU A 45 -11.17 -11.31 -0.89
N ASP A 46 -11.27 -12.61 -0.64
CA ASP A 46 -12.43 -13.29 -0.06
C ASP A 46 -12.77 -12.77 1.34
N GLU A 47 -11.77 -12.34 2.14
CA GLU A 47 -11.98 -11.74 3.45
C GLU A 47 -12.55 -10.30 3.39
N THR A 48 -12.66 -9.71 2.21
CA THR A 48 -13.18 -8.34 2.04
C THR A 48 -14.71 -8.28 1.91
N GLY A 49 -15.41 -9.41 2.01
CA GLY A 49 -16.85 -9.49 1.78
C GLY A 49 -17.24 -9.08 0.36
N ASN A 50 -16.43 -9.46 -0.63
CA ASN A 50 -16.58 -9.13 -2.05
C ASN A 50 -16.58 -7.62 -2.37
N ARG A 51 -15.97 -6.80 -1.49
CA ARG A 51 -15.92 -5.33 -1.61
C ARG A 51 -14.69 -4.83 -2.34
N THR A 52 -13.71 -5.71 -2.55
CA THR A 52 -12.49 -5.45 -3.31
C THR A 52 -12.25 -6.61 -4.27
N LYS A 53 -11.99 -6.31 -5.53
CA LYS A 53 -11.74 -7.30 -6.60
C LYS A 53 -10.27 -7.42 -6.93
N LYS A 54 -9.47 -6.41 -6.62
CA LYS A 54 -8.04 -6.36 -6.93
C LYS A 54 -7.28 -5.50 -5.94
N GLY A 55 -6.23 -6.07 -5.37
CA GLY A 55 -5.31 -5.36 -4.49
C GLY A 55 -4.30 -4.49 -5.24
N TYR A 56 -3.60 -3.64 -4.50
CA TYR A 56 -2.61 -2.73 -5.11
C TYR A 56 -1.37 -3.45 -5.63
N LEU A 57 -1.01 -4.62 -5.07
CA LEU A 57 0.14 -5.41 -5.52
C LEU A 57 -0.05 -5.89 -6.96
N ASP A 58 -1.21 -6.50 -7.25
CA ASP A 58 -1.57 -6.93 -8.60
C ASP A 58 -1.66 -5.75 -9.57
N MET A 59 -2.24 -4.64 -9.11
CA MET A 59 -2.35 -3.42 -9.94
C MET A 59 -0.97 -2.83 -10.29
N VAL A 60 0.03 -2.98 -9.41
CA VAL A 60 1.43 -2.61 -9.70
C VAL A 60 2.03 -3.57 -10.70
N LYS A 61 1.90 -4.89 -10.48
CA LYS A 61 2.42 -5.93 -11.38
C LYS A 61 1.87 -5.80 -12.80
N GLU A 62 0.58 -5.52 -12.95
CA GLU A 62 -0.03 -5.29 -14.28
C GLU A 62 0.59 -4.11 -15.04
N ARG A 63 1.03 -3.07 -14.32
CA ARG A 63 1.63 -1.88 -14.93
C ARG A 63 3.14 -1.95 -15.07
N LEU A 64 3.76 -2.85 -14.32
CA LEU A 64 5.20 -3.16 -14.32
C LEU A 64 5.38 -4.67 -14.41
N PRO A 65 5.17 -5.29 -15.58
CA PRO A 65 5.12 -6.75 -15.72
C PRO A 65 6.42 -7.46 -15.34
N ASN A 66 7.54 -6.74 -15.36
CA ASN A 66 8.84 -7.26 -14.93
C ASN A 66 9.04 -7.28 -13.41
N ILE A 67 8.07 -6.80 -12.63
CA ILE A 67 8.10 -6.91 -11.16
C ILE A 67 7.34 -8.17 -10.73
N ASN A 68 7.99 -9.01 -9.93
CA ASN A 68 7.35 -10.11 -9.23
C ASN A 68 7.31 -9.79 -7.74
N TYR A 69 6.12 -9.71 -7.16
CA TYR A 69 5.99 -9.38 -5.74
C TYR A 69 5.89 -10.62 -4.84
N ILE A 70 6.40 -10.47 -3.62
CA ILE A 70 6.18 -11.36 -2.49
C ILE A 70 5.36 -10.57 -1.47
N ASN A 71 4.17 -11.07 -1.13
CA ASN A 71 3.30 -10.47 -0.14
C ASN A 71 3.75 -10.89 1.26
N GLN A 72 4.34 -9.97 2.02
CA GLN A 72 4.69 -10.07 3.43
C GLN A 72 3.79 -9.15 4.27
N GLY A 73 2.50 -9.13 3.94
CA GLY A 73 1.46 -8.49 4.73
C GLY A 73 1.01 -9.39 5.87
N HIS A 74 0.80 -8.82 7.06
CA HIS A 74 0.37 -9.52 8.26
C HIS A 74 -0.84 -8.82 8.88
N ASN A 75 -1.99 -9.49 8.86
CA ASN A 75 -3.27 -8.91 9.28
C ASN A 75 -3.23 -8.43 10.74
N GLY A 76 -3.50 -7.15 10.97
CA GLY A 76 -3.52 -6.53 12.30
C GLY A 76 -2.14 -6.25 12.92
N TRP A 77 -1.03 -6.54 12.23
CA TRP A 77 0.29 -6.39 12.82
C TRP A 77 0.75 -4.93 12.84
N THR A 78 1.58 -4.65 13.84
CA THR A 78 2.26 -3.37 14.06
C THR A 78 3.70 -3.44 13.55
N THR A 79 4.35 -2.29 13.38
CA THR A 79 5.79 -2.22 13.10
C THR A 79 6.60 -2.97 14.17
N VAL A 80 6.20 -2.80 15.44
CA VAL A 80 6.82 -3.51 16.57
C VAL A 80 6.63 -5.03 16.49
N GLY A 81 5.43 -5.48 16.08
CA GLY A 81 5.15 -6.90 15.87
C GLY A 81 6.02 -7.50 14.77
N ILE A 82 6.09 -6.83 13.62
CA ILE A 82 6.98 -7.24 12.52
C ILE A 82 8.44 -7.28 12.97
N ALA A 83 8.94 -6.22 13.62
CA ALA A 83 10.34 -6.15 14.07
C ALA A 83 10.72 -7.25 15.08
N LYS A 84 9.82 -7.60 15.98
CA LYS A 84 10.05 -8.70 16.95
C LYS A 84 10.07 -10.08 16.29
N ALA A 85 9.31 -10.27 15.22
CA ALA A 85 9.20 -11.53 14.51
C ALA A 85 10.12 -11.63 13.29
N ILE A 86 10.84 -10.57 12.92
CA ILE A 86 11.48 -10.37 11.61
C ILE A 86 12.40 -11.53 11.17
N ASP A 87 13.08 -12.18 12.12
CA ASP A 87 13.97 -13.31 11.84
C ASP A 87 13.20 -14.61 11.54
N LYS A 88 11.92 -14.66 11.91
CA LYS A 88 11.04 -15.85 11.74
C LYS A 88 10.08 -15.68 10.55
N LEU A 89 9.98 -14.49 9.96
CA LEU A 89 9.02 -14.19 8.88
C LEU A 89 9.45 -14.74 7.52
N GLY A 90 10.66 -15.31 7.39
CA GLY A 90 11.13 -15.84 6.13
C GLY A 90 11.27 -14.75 5.03
N ILE A 91 11.73 -13.57 5.42
CA ILE A 91 11.95 -12.49 4.45
C ILE A 91 12.99 -12.94 3.43
N GLU A 92 12.59 -13.04 2.18
CA GLU A 92 13.45 -13.47 1.08
C GLU A 92 14.31 -12.32 0.54
N GLU A 93 15.43 -12.68 -0.10
CA GLU A 93 16.24 -11.72 -0.83
C GLU A 93 15.44 -11.14 -2.02
N SER A 94 15.42 -9.81 -2.10
CA SER A 94 14.76 -9.06 -3.15
C SER A 94 15.56 -7.82 -3.52
N GLU A 95 15.42 -7.34 -4.76
CA GLU A 95 16.05 -6.08 -5.19
C GLU A 95 15.28 -4.86 -4.66
N LEU A 96 13.97 -5.01 -4.42
CA LEU A 96 13.08 -3.94 -4.01
C LEU A 96 12.27 -4.38 -2.79
N TYR A 97 12.18 -3.51 -1.80
CA TYR A 97 11.31 -3.68 -0.64
C TYR A 97 10.43 -2.47 -0.47
N SER A 98 9.18 -2.69 -0.07
CA SER A 98 8.32 -1.63 0.45
C SER A 98 7.89 -1.95 1.87
N ILE A 99 7.79 -0.91 2.72
CA ILE A 99 7.34 -1.04 4.10
C ILE A 99 6.12 -0.14 4.28
N PHE A 100 4.94 -0.73 4.52
CA PHE A 100 3.66 -0.06 4.68
C PHE A 100 3.05 -0.42 6.03
N LEU A 101 3.45 0.28 7.09
CA LEU A 101 3.10 0.03 8.48
C LEU A 101 2.84 1.35 9.22
N GLY A 102 2.36 1.28 10.47
CA GLY A 102 2.17 2.42 11.36
C GLY A 102 0.70 2.66 11.74
N THR A 103 -0.25 2.24 10.94
CA THR A 103 -1.69 2.37 11.24
C THR A 103 -2.07 1.62 12.52
N ASN A 104 -1.61 0.38 12.65
CA ASN A 104 -1.90 -0.45 13.81
C ASN A 104 -1.06 -0.06 15.04
N ASP A 105 0.14 0.48 14.84
CA ASP A 105 0.96 1.05 15.92
C ASP A 105 0.22 2.21 16.59
N TRP A 106 -0.29 3.16 15.80
CA TRP A 106 -1.11 4.25 16.31
C TRP A 106 -2.34 3.72 17.07
N TRP A 107 -3.10 2.77 16.46
CA TRP A 107 -4.28 2.22 17.08
C TRP A 107 -4.00 1.45 18.36
N ALA A 108 -2.92 0.67 18.41
CA ALA A 108 -2.48 -0.04 19.61
C ALA A 108 -1.91 0.90 20.69
N GLY A 109 -1.72 2.18 20.39
CA GLY A 109 -1.15 3.17 21.32
C GLY A 109 0.35 2.95 21.56
N ILE A 110 1.05 2.31 20.60
CA ILE A 110 2.50 2.17 20.63
C ILE A 110 3.13 3.55 20.47
N PRO A 111 4.14 3.92 21.29
CA PRO A 111 4.83 5.19 21.09
C PRO A 111 5.43 5.30 19.70
N VAL A 112 5.17 6.43 19.01
CA VAL A 112 5.79 6.68 17.71
C VAL A 112 7.31 6.75 17.83
N GLY A 113 7.81 7.32 18.92
CA GLY A 113 9.23 7.60 19.13
C GLY A 113 9.72 8.80 18.33
N SER A 114 11.00 8.92 18.22
CA SER A 114 11.68 9.97 17.48
C SER A 114 12.67 9.41 16.46
N ILE A 115 13.17 10.26 15.57
CA ILE A 115 14.23 9.87 14.65
C ILE A 115 15.51 9.38 15.40
N ASN A 116 15.73 9.84 16.62
CA ASN A 116 16.87 9.38 17.44
C ASN A 116 16.70 7.90 17.85
N ASP A 117 15.48 7.43 18.08
CA ASP A 117 15.23 6.00 18.36
C ASP A 117 15.63 5.14 17.17
N TYR A 118 15.38 5.63 15.95
CA TYR A 118 15.83 4.98 14.73
C TYR A 118 17.36 5.03 14.58
N ILE A 119 17.96 6.20 14.73
CA ILE A 119 19.41 6.42 14.54
C ILE A 119 20.22 5.58 15.52
N ASN A 120 19.82 5.58 16.80
CA ASN A 120 20.53 4.93 17.89
C ASN A 120 20.17 3.46 18.07
N ASP A 121 19.31 2.88 17.19
CA ASP A 121 18.84 1.48 17.28
C ASP A 121 18.36 1.11 18.69
N THR A 122 17.43 1.90 19.24
CA THR A 122 16.94 1.73 20.61
C THR A 122 16.03 0.50 20.79
N GLY A 123 15.87 -0.30 19.74
CA GLY A 123 15.09 -1.54 19.77
C GLY A 123 13.62 -1.33 19.43
N THR A 124 12.72 -2.13 20.03
CA THR A 124 11.32 -2.21 19.63
C THR A 124 10.36 -1.54 20.63
N ALA A 125 10.85 -0.62 21.47
CA ALA A 125 10.01 0.13 22.40
C ALA A 125 9.11 1.17 21.69
N THR A 126 9.57 1.65 20.53
CA THR A 126 8.87 2.64 19.70
C THR A 126 8.73 2.15 18.27
N SER A 127 7.81 2.73 17.51
CA SER A 127 7.65 2.45 16.08
C SER A 127 8.93 2.83 15.30
N CYS A 128 9.55 3.97 15.61
CA CYS A 128 10.81 4.40 14.97
C CYS A 128 11.96 3.39 15.20
N GLY A 129 12.16 2.92 16.43
CA GLY A 129 13.18 1.91 16.73
C GLY A 129 12.87 0.57 16.03
N ALA A 130 11.58 0.19 15.96
CA ALA A 130 11.15 -1.01 15.25
C ALA A 130 11.43 -0.91 13.74
N TYR A 131 11.21 0.25 13.11
CA TYR A 131 11.61 0.50 11.71
C TYR A 131 13.10 0.25 11.50
N ARG A 132 13.96 0.66 12.45
CA ARG A 132 15.41 0.40 12.36
C ARG A 132 15.72 -1.10 12.27
N LYS A 133 15.07 -1.92 13.11
CA LYS A 133 15.22 -3.39 13.08
C LYS A 133 14.83 -3.98 11.72
N ILE A 134 13.71 -3.54 11.16
CA ILE A 134 13.24 -4.01 9.85
C ILE A 134 14.23 -3.64 8.76
N VAL A 135 14.69 -2.39 8.73
CA VAL A 135 15.67 -1.91 7.74
C VAL A 135 17.01 -2.64 7.88
N ASN A 136 17.50 -2.85 9.11
CA ASN A 136 18.71 -3.62 9.36
C ASN A 136 18.59 -5.06 8.84
N LYS A 137 17.44 -5.71 9.04
CA LYS A 137 17.20 -7.05 8.51
C LYS A 137 17.24 -7.07 6.98
N ILE A 138 16.57 -6.15 6.32
CA ILE A 138 16.58 -6.05 4.85
C ILE A 138 18.02 -5.88 4.35
N ARG A 139 18.78 -4.98 4.95
CA ARG A 139 20.18 -4.73 4.59
C ARG A 139 21.10 -5.91 4.85
N SER A 140 20.83 -6.71 5.89
CA SER A 140 21.57 -7.95 6.15
C SER A 140 21.35 -9.01 5.10
N ILE A 141 20.15 -9.04 4.47
CA ILE A 141 19.79 -9.96 3.39
C ILE A 141 20.34 -9.46 2.04
N ASN A 142 20.11 -8.19 1.74
CA ASN A 142 20.59 -7.55 0.51
C ASN A 142 21.06 -6.12 0.81
N PRO A 143 22.37 -5.86 0.95
CA PRO A 143 22.89 -4.52 1.20
C PRO A 143 22.62 -3.51 0.08
N LYS A 144 22.30 -3.98 -1.13
CA LYS A 144 22.02 -3.16 -2.31
C LYS A 144 20.52 -2.95 -2.55
N ALA A 145 19.66 -3.51 -1.69
CA ALA A 145 18.23 -3.41 -1.81
C ALA A 145 17.76 -1.95 -1.88
N LYS A 146 16.83 -1.69 -2.79
CA LYS A 146 16.09 -0.43 -2.80
C LYS A 146 14.93 -0.54 -1.83
N ILE A 147 14.83 0.39 -0.89
CA ILE A 147 13.77 0.42 0.12
C ILE A 147 12.88 1.62 -0.14
N VAL A 148 11.57 1.39 -0.19
CA VAL A 148 10.54 2.42 -0.30
C VAL A 148 9.68 2.38 0.95
N LEU A 149 9.56 3.50 1.62
CA LEU A 149 8.67 3.65 2.76
C LEU A 149 7.31 4.17 2.30
N ILE A 150 6.24 3.68 2.90
CA ILE A 150 4.88 4.11 2.61
C ILE A 150 4.26 4.59 3.91
N THR A 151 3.80 5.85 3.95
CA THR A 151 3.13 6.36 5.14
C THR A 151 1.74 5.73 5.30
N PRO A 152 1.21 5.59 6.52
CA PRO A 152 -0.20 5.28 6.72
C PRO A 152 -1.08 6.22 5.88
N MET A 153 -2.22 5.76 5.41
CA MET A 153 -3.26 6.63 4.86
C MET A 153 -4.18 7.13 5.97
N GLN A 154 -4.87 8.25 5.75
CA GLN A 154 -5.95 8.66 6.64
C GLN A 154 -7.02 7.57 6.67
N ARG A 155 -7.77 7.47 7.76
CA ARG A 155 -8.84 6.50 7.93
C ARG A 155 -10.06 7.13 8.60
N ASN A 156 -11.24 6.71 8.18
CA ASN A 156 -12.49 6.91 8.90
C ASN A 156 -12.61 5.89 10.03
N ASP A 157 -13.73 5.89 10.75
CA ASP A 157 -13.97 4.81 11.70
C ASP A 157 -13.99 3.48 10.98
N PHE A 158 -13.18 2.56 11.46
CA PHE A 158 -13.13 1.20 10.95
C PHE A 158 -14.20 0.35 11.61
N VAL A 159 -14.92 -0.43 10.82
CA VAL A 159 -15.83 -1.47 11.34
C VAL A 159 -15.65 -2.71 10.45
N TYR A 160 -15.15 -3.80 11.07
CA TYR A 160 -14.89 -5.03 10.32
C TYR A 160 -16.19 -5.67 9.84
N ILE A 161 -16.24 -6.03 8.56
CA ILE A 161 -17.48 -6.49 7.91
C ILE A 161 -18.02 -7.79 8.49
N ALA A 162 -17.15 -8.71 8.91
CA ALA A 162 -17.55 -10.00 9.48
C ALA A 162 -17.80 -9.96 10.98
N ASN A 163 -17.35 -8.89 11.67
CA ASN A 163 -17.52 -8.72 13.11
C ASN A 163 -17.48 -7.24 13.50
N ALA A 164 -18.63 -6.61 13.66
CA ALA A 164 -18.73 -5.19 13.97
C ALA A 164 -18.12 -4.82 15.34
N ASN A 165 -17.93 -5.78 16.27
CA ASN A 165 -17.22 -5.51 17.53
C ASN A 165 -15.72 -5.23 17.30
N ASN A 166 -15.14 -5.69 16.19
CA ASN A 166 -13.81 -5.28 15.75
C ASN A 166 -13.93 -3.96 15.01
N ASN A 167 -13.80 -2.87 15.76
CA ASN A 167 -13.94 -1.51 15.27
C ASN A 167 -12.92 -0.57 15.91
N ALA A 168 -12.70 0.58 15.27
CA ALA A 168 -11.77 1.60 15.72
C ALA A 168 -12.18 2.95 15.16
N TYR A 169 -12.07 4.02 15.94
CA TYR A 169 -12.34 5.37 15.45
C TYR A 169 -11.30 5.82 14.39
N GLY A 170 -11.66 6.83 13.62
CA GLY A 170 -10.85 7.36 12.53
C GLY A 170 -9.68 8.24 12.98
N SER A 171 -8.81 8.57 12.02
CA SER A 171 -7.58 9.35 12.23
C SER A 171 -7.84 10.84 12.57
N TYR A 172 -9.09 11.26 12.66
CA TYR A 172 -9.49 12.56 13.17
C TYR A 172 -9.41 12.66 14.71
N LYS A 173 -9.14 11.55 15.40
CA LYS A 173 -8.93 11.51 16.87
C LYS A 173 -7.48 11.15 17.17
N GLU A 174 -7.05 11.51 18.37
CA GLU A 174 -5.79 11.05 18.93
C GLU A 174 -5.94 9.71 19.66
N LYS A 175 -4.87 8.95 19.70
CA LYS A 175 -4.73 7.75 20.52
C LYS A 175 -3.50 7.89 21.42
N ASN A 176 -3.70 7.86 22.73
CA ASN A 176 -2.64 8.05 23.73
C ASN A 176 -1.80 9.33 23.47
N GLY A 177 -2.46 10.45 23.17
CA GLY A 177 -1.80 11.72 22.87
C GLY A 177 -1.03 11.76 21.54
N GLN A 178 -1.25 10.79 20.64
CA GLN A 178 -0.57 10.71 19.35
C GLN A 178 -1.58 10.70 18.20
N THR A 179 -1.28 11.43 17.13
CA THR A 179 -2.06 11.42 15.88
C THR A 179 -1.51 10.36 14.93
N LEU A 180 -2.31 9.86 14.00
CA LEU A 180 -1.80 9.01 12.91
C LEU A 180 -0.82 9.78 12.01
N GLU A 181 -0.97 11.11 11.92
CA GLU A 181 -0.06 12.00 11.21
C GLU A 181 1.35 11.98 11.80
N SER A 182 1.47 11.87 13.14
CA SER A 182 2.78 11.77 13.78
C SER A 182 3.59 10.54 13.30
N PHE A 183 2.90 9.41 13.02
CA PHE A 183 3.53 8.22 12.42
C PHE A 183 3.93 8.46 10.96
N ALA A 184 3.08 9.12 10.17
CA ALA A 184 3.43 9.48 8.79
C ALA A 184 4.66 10.40 8.73
N ASN A 185 4.72 11.39 9.63
CA ASN A 185 5.84 12.31 9.74
C ASN A 185 7.14 11.61 10.19
N ALA A 186 7.03 10.67 11.14
CA ALA A 186 8.18 9.86 11.58
C ALA A 186 8.75 8.99 10.44
N ILE A 187 7.89 8.33 9.67
CA ILE A 187 8.28 7.54 8.50
C ILE A 187 8.95 8.43 7.45
N THR A 188 8.43 9.63 7.23
CA THR A 188 9.04 10.62 6.33
C THR A 188 10.41 11.07 6.82
N ALA A 189 10.58 11.27 8.14
CA ALA A 189 11.87 11.61 8.74
C ALA A 189 12.89 10.48 8.58
N ILE A 190 12.49 9.22 8.77
CA ILE A 190 13.32 8.04 8.50
C ILE A 190 13.74 8.00 7.03
N GLY A 191 12.79 8.21 6.10
CA GLY A 191 13.08 8.25 4.67
C GLY A 191 14.11 9.31 4.31
N LYS A 192 13.97 10.51 4.89
CA LYS A 192 14.93 11.61 4.71
C LYS A 192 16.31 11.26 5.25
N TYR A 193 16.39 10.67 6.44
CA TYR A 193 17.67 10.28 7.07
C TYR A 193 18.41 9.22 6.24
N GLU A 194 17.69 8.21 5.73
CA GLU A 194 18.24 7.09 4.98
C GLU A 194 18.38 7.35 3.47
N ASN A 195 17.88 8.50 3.00
CA ASN A 195 17.74 8.81 1.57
C ASN A 195 16.85 7.78 0.83
N PHE A 196 15.83 7.27 1.51
CA PHE A 196 14.84 6.40 0.91
C PHE A 196 13.71 7.22 0.25
N VAL A 197 13.13 6.67 -0.80
CA VAL A 197 11.91 7.25 -1.38
C VAL A 197 10.73 6.96 -0.45
N VAL A 198 9.94 8.02 -0.18
CA VAL A 198 8.71 7.91 0.61
C VAL A 198 7.50 8.12 -0.29
N VAL A 199 6.58 7.17 -0.26
CA VAL A 199 5.23 7.32 -0.83
C VAL A 199 4.33 7.85 0.27
N ASP A 200 4.08 9.15 0.27
CA ASP A 200 3.25 9.82 1.25
C ASP A 200 1.76 9.66 0.90
N LEU A 201 1.11 8.67 1.51
CA LEU A 201 -0.33 8.44 1.37
C LEU A 201 -1.16 9.26 2.34
N TYR A 202 -0.59 9.64 3.50
CA TYR A 202 -1.32 10.42 4.52
C TYR A 202 -1.76 11.78 3.98
N HIS A 203 -0.87 12.47 3.27
CA HIS A 203 -1.13 13.78 2.69
C HIS A 203 -1.67 13.72 1.25
N ASN A 204 -1.95 12.50 0.74
CA ASN A 204 -2.49 12.35 -0.61
C ASN A 204 -3.91 12.93 -0.69
N LYS A 205 -4.10 13.95 -1.57
CA LYS A 205 -5.37 14.65 -1.75
C LYS A 205 -6.55 13.75 -2.14
N LYS A 206 -6.30 12.54 -2.67
CA LYS A 206 -7.35 11.56 -3.03
C LYS A 206 -7.78 10.72 -1.83
N LEU A 207 -6.97 10.64 -0.76
CA LEU A 207 -7.16 9.79 0.42
C LEU A 207 -7.47 10.58 1.70
N LYS A 208 -7.99 11.80 1.58
CA LYS A 208 -8.43 12.60 2.71
C LYS A 208 -9.72 12.05 3.30
N LEU A 209 -9.94 12.30 4.60
CA LEU A 209 -11.08 11.80 5.39
C LEU A 209 -12.43 11.91 4.67
N GLU A 210 -12.74 13.06 4.09
CA GLU A 210 -13.99 13.33 3.38
C GLU A 210 -14.14 12.53 2.07
N LYS A 211 -13.07 11.83 1.64
CA LYS A 211 -13.05 11.04 0.39
C LYS A 211 -13.00 9.54 0.63
N LEU A 212 -12.79 9.11 1.87
CA LEU A 212 -12.60 7.68 2.16
C LEU A 212 -13.88 6.89 1.96
N VAL A 213 -15.00 7.39 2.47
CA VAL A 213 -16.34 6.86 2.24
C VAL A 213 -17.27 7.98 1.82
N LYS A 214 -18.41 7.67 1.21
CA LYS A 214 -19.41 8.67 0.86
C LYS A 214 -20.18 9.11 2.10
N PHE A 215 -20.58 8.13 2.94
CA PHE A 215 -21.33 8.32 4.18
C PHE A 215 -21.15 7.10 5.08
N LYS A 216 -21.61 7.24 6.33
CA LYS A 216 -21.96 6.14 7.23
C LYS A 216 -23.47 6.13 7.42
N ARG A 217 -24.09 4.95 7.37
CA ARG A 217 -25.50 4.77 7.71
C ARG A 217 -25.60 4.51 9.21
N LEU A 218 -26.08 5.50 9.95
CA LEU A 218 -26.14 5.48 11.41
C LEU A 218 -27.54 5.83 11.90
N LYS A 219 -27.90 5.42 13.10
CA LYS A 219 -29.14 5.83 13.75
C LYS A 219 -29.08 7.29 14.15
N ASN A 220 -30.07 8.07 13.74
CA ASN A 220 -30.25 9.42 14.21
C ASN A 220 -30.58 9.37 15.72
N PRO A 221 -29.81 10.05 16.58
CA PRO A 221 -29.99 9.99 18.02
C PRO A 221 -31.39 10.47 18.51
N SER A 222 -32.01 11.38 17.77
CA SER A 222 -33.32 11.96 18.13
C SER A 222 -34.49 11.13 17.65
N SER A 223 -34.44 10.57 16.44
CA SER A 223 -35.57 9.84 15.86
C SER A 223 -35.44 8.32 15.93
N GLY A 224 -34.23 7.79 16.17
CA GLY A 224 -33.94 6.36 16.11
C GLY A 224 -33.90 5.76 14.69
N ASN A 225 -34.20 6.55 13.66
CA ASN A 225 -34.22 6.10 12.28
C ASN A 225 -32.81 6.13 11.67
N TYR A 226 -32.50 5.17 10.79
CA TYR A 226 -31.24 5.17 10.04
C TYR A 226 -31.20 6.26 8.99
N GLN A 227 -30.09 7.03 8.98
CA GLN A 227 -29.81 8.09 8.03
C GLN A 227 -28.36 7.99 7.55
N ASN A 228 -28.09 8.61 6.40
CA ASN A 228 -26.75 8.66 5.81
C ASN A 228 -26.05 9.96 6.24
N TYR A 229 -24.93 9.83 6.96
CA TYR A 229 -24.14 10.94 7.46
C TYR A 229 -22.76 10.95 6.80
N SER A 230 -22.40 12.07 6.17
CA SER A 230 -21.06 12.27 5.62
C SER A 230 -20.08 12.79 6.68
N TYR A 231 -18.77 12.65 6.45
CA TYR A 231 -17.78 13.31 7.29
C TYR A 231 -17.84 14.83 7.09
N PRO A 232 -17.74 15.69 8.11
CA PRO A 232 -17.38 15.36 9.49
C PRO A 232 -18.55 14.91 10.39
N GLU A 233 -19.79 15.14 10.02
CA GLU A 233 -20.97 14.87 10.84
C GLU A 233 -21.03 13.42 11.34
N SER A 234 -20.72 12.46 10.46
CA SER A 234 -20.69 11.04 10.79
C SER A 234 -19.73 10.66 11.93
N SER A 235 -18.75 11.53 12.26
CA SER A 235 -17.82 11.30 13.37
C SER A 235 -18.38 11.66 14.75
N THR A 236 -19.53 12.34 14.79
CA THR A 236 -20.21 12.74 16.02
C THR A 236 -21.41 11.86 16.37
N ILE A 237 -21.87 11.03 15.42
CA ILE A 237 -23.00 10.13 15.63
C ILE A 237 -22.48 8.81 16.23
N PRO A 238 -22.99 8.38 17.40
CA PRO A 238 -22.56 7.12 18.02
C PRO A 238 -22.93 5.91 17.17
N PHE A 239 -22.12 4.89 17.21
CA PHE A 239 -22.36 3.58 16.61
C PHE A 239 -22.26 2.50 17.70
N ASP A 240 -23.30 1.69 17.86
CA ASP A 240 -23.31 0.55 18.79
C ASP A 240 -23.19 -0.76 17.97
N PRO A 241 -22.01 -1.43 18.00
CA PRO A 241 -21.78 -2.63 17.21
C PRO A 241 -22.68 -3.82 17.58
N LYS A 242 -23.38 -3.78 18.73
CA LYS A 242 -24.28 -4.84 19.18
C LYS A 242 -25.72 -4.65 18.74
N ARG A 243 -26.12 -3.41 18.39
CA ARG A 243 -27.52 -3.05 18.13
C ARG A 243 -27.75 -2.37 16.79
N ASP A 244 -26.70 -1.87 16.18
CA ASP A 244 -26.81 -1.11 14.95
C ASP A 244 -26.45 -1.97 13.73
N ASP A 245 -27.09 -1.65 12.60
CA ASP A 245 -26.74 -2.23 11.31
C ASP A 245 -25.32 -1.85 10.93
N TYR A 246 -24.67 -2.67 10.12
CA TYR A 246 -23.31 -2.39 9.59
C TYR A 246 -23.27 -1.02 8.89
N PRO A 247 -22.36 -0.10 9.30
CA PRO A 247 -22.48 1.32 8.93
C PRO A 247 -22.02 1.63 7.49
N TYR A 248 -21.41 0.67 6.79
CA TYR A 248 -20.90 0.87 5.43
C TYR A 248 -21.61 -0.05 4.43
N PRO A 249 -22.82 0.27 3.97
CA PRO A 249 -23.44 -0.43 2.85
C PRO A 249 -22.61 -0.24 1.58
N ILE A 250 -22.85 -1.07 0.54
CA ILE A 250 -22.02 -1.06 -0.69
C ILE A 250 -22.01 0.30 -1.37
N ASP A 251 -23.10 1.02 -1.36
CA ASP A 251 -23.23 2.36 -1.94
C ASP A 251 -22.49 3.44 -1.14
N ALA A 252 -22.14 3.19 0.12
CA ALA A 252 -21.30 4.08 0.94
C ALA A 252 -19.81 4.05 0.53
N MET A 253 -19.39 3.00 -0.15
CA MET A 253 -17.97 2.80 -0.52
C MET A 253 -17.45 3.89 -1.45
N ARG A 254 -16.20 4.33 -1.21
CA ARG A 254 -15.47 5.25 -2.09
C ARG A 254 -14.01 4.83 -2.23
N MET A 255 -13.07 5.38 -1.43
CA MET A 255 -11.67 4.97 -1.42
C MET A 255 -11.42 3.79 -0.47
N THR A 256 -12.26 3.66 0.56
CA THR A 256 -12.27 2.50 1.46
C THR A 256 -13.64 1.84 1.44
N TYR A 257 -13.69 0.57 1.88
CA TYR A 257 -14.96 -0.15 1.94
C TYR A 257 -15.51 -0.32 3.36
N ASP A 258 -14.68 -0.13 4.39
CA ASP A 258 -15.01 -0.29 5.80
C ASP A 258 -14.47 0.85 6.68
N GLY A 259 -14.09 1.97 6.06
CA GLY A 259 -13.48 3.14 6.69
C GLY A 259 -11.96 3.10 6.75
N LEU A 260 -11.32 1.93 6.62
CA LEU A 260 -9.87 1.74 6.68
C LEU A 260 -9.32 1.09 5.41
N HIS A 261 -9.80 -0.12 5.09
CA HIS A 261 -9.21 -0.93 4.02
C HIS A 261 -9.61 -0.39 2.65
N PRO A 262 -8.65 -0.30 1.71
CA PRO A 262 -8.89 0.27 0.39
C PRO A 262 -9.89 -0.55 -0.42
N SER A 263 -10.86 0.11 -1.04
CA SER A 263 -11.63 -0.43 -2.17
C SER A 263 -10.74 -0.52 -3.43
N ASP A 264 -11.27 -1.06 -4.53
CA ASP A 264 -10.56 -1.04 -5.83
C ASP A 264 -10.07 0.38 -6.21
N LYS A 265 -10.86 1.42 -5.88
CA LYS A 265 -10.47 2.81 -6.13
C LYS A 265 -9.30 3.26 -5.24
N GLY A 266 -9.32 2.88 -3.96
CA GLY A 266 -8.23 3.15 -3.03
C GLY A 266 -6.96 2.41 -3.43
N ASN A 267 -7.07 1.11 -3.73
CA ASN A 267 -5.96 0.29 -4.20
C ASN A 267 -5.32 0.88 -5.48
N LYS A 268 -6.15 1.41 -6.40
CA LYS A 268 -5.65 2.10 -7.60
C LYS A 268 -4.81 3.32 -7.26
N VAL A 269 -5.20 4.12 -6.27
CA VAL A 269 -4.41 5.31 -5.83
C VAL A 269 -3.06 4.89 -5.26
N ILE A 270 -3.04 3.84 -4.42
CA ILE A 270 -1.81 3.27 -3.85
C ILE A 270 -0.91 2.76 -4.98
N ALA A 271 -1.45 1.95 -5.88
CA ALA A 271 -0.72 1.39 -7.01
C ALA A 271 -0.14 2.47 -7.93
N GLU A 272 -0.91 3.51 -8.28
CA GLU A 272 -0.43 4.63 -9.11
C GLU A 272 0.74 5.37 -8.46
N SER A 273 0.72 5.51 -7.13
CA SER A 273 1.81 6.14 -6.39
C SER A 273 3.08 5.29 -6.41
N LEU A 274 2.94 3.97 -6.19
CA LEU A 274 4.06 3.02 -6.23
C LEU A 274 4.65 2.87 -7.63
N VAL A 275 3.81 2.73 -8.66
CA VAL A 275 4.27 2.61 -10.06
C VAL A 275 5.13 3.80 -10.46
N ARG A 276 4.75 5.03 -10.05
CA ARG A 276 5.53 6.23 -10.34
C ARG A 276 6.93 6.19 -9.72
N VAL A 277 7.02 5.69 -8.48
CA VAL A 277 8.28 5.55 -7.76
C VAL A 277 9.11 4.41 -8.33
N PHE A 278 8.51 3.25 -8.53
CA PHE A 278 9.22 2.05 -9.01
C PHE A 278 9.79 2.26 -10.41
N LYS A 279 9.05 2.93 -11.31
CA LYS A 279 9.60 3.30 -12.63
C LYS A 279 10.90 4.09 -12.50
N LYS A 280 10.93 5.12 -11.63
CA LYS A 280 12.15 5.92 -11.43
C LYS A 280 13.31 5.08 -10.88
N ILE A 281 13.04 4.20 -9.91
CA ILE A 281 14.04 3.30 -9.33
C ILE A 281 14.59 2.34 -10.38
N LEU A 282 13.73 1.77 -11.23
CA LEU A 282 14.09 0.81 -12.27
C LEU A 282 14.83 1.47 -13.42
N ASP A 283 14.49 2.71 -13.74
CA ASP A 283 15.16 3.51 -14.79
C ASP A 283 16.50 4.11 -14.29
N GLY A 284 16.90 3.87 -13.04
CA GLY A 284 18.14 4.40 -12.46
C GLY A 284 18.12 5.92 -12.22
N LYS A 285 16.93 6.50 -12.06
CA LYS A 285 16.70 7.95 -11.88
C LYS A 285 16.32 8.30 -10.45
#